data_e9e8e4b5d448fc5a1ca34becff0f97e9
#
_entry.id   e9e8e4b5d448fc5a1ca34becff0f97e9
#
_cell.length_a   1.000
_cell.length_b   1.000
_cell.length_c   1.000
_cell.angle_alpha   90.00
_cell.angle_beta   90.00
_cell.angle_gamma   90.00
#
_symmetry.space_group_name_H-M   'P 1'
#
loop_
_entity.id
_entity.type
_entity.pdbx_description
1 polymer ?
#
loop_
_entity_poly.entity_id
_entity_poly.type
_entity_poly.pdbx_seq_one_letter_code
_entity_poly.pdbx_strand_id
1 'polypeptide(L)'
;MDWQYEVQDNGWRFSDAQGVLENLPLPQVPQPNAATALAALRASGLAVSEQAIRDGIQNALLPGRFQIVSESPRLILDVAHNPHAAAYLAGRLKSLPKTGRVLAVIGMLHDKDIGGTLACMESVVDSWYCAPLEGPRGATAEQLMEHLGKGEIYSSVVSAWRAAMAEAKPEDTVLVCGSFHTVAHVMEVMDAGRTGGE
;
A
#
# COMPACT_ATOMS: atom_id res chain seq x y z
N MET A 1 -12.29 27.83 -1.01
CA MET A 1 -13.40 26.89 -0.74
C MET A 1 -13.05 26.19 0.54
N ASP A 2 -13.84 26.42 1.58
CA ASP A 2 -13.55 25.83 2.88
C ASP A 2 -14.36 24.55 2.99
N TRP A 3 -13.66 23.43 3.02
CA TRP A 3 -14.21 22.13 3.33
C TRP A 3 -13.38 21.46 4.42
N GLN A 4 -14.02 20.60 5.21
CA GLN A 4 -13.40 19.91 6.32
C GLN A 4 -13.85 18.46 6.35
N TYR A 5 -13.03 17.61 6.92
CA TYR A 5 -13.40 16.24 7.22
C TYR A 5 -12.92 15.82 8.61
N GLU A 6 -13.63 14.88 9.20
CA GLU A 6 -13.33 14.30 10.50
C GLU A 6 -13.52 12.80 10.46
N VAL A 7 -12.50 12.06 10.89
CA VAL A 7 -12.58 10.60 10.99
C VAL A 7 -13.21 10.23 12.33
N GLN A 8 -14.16 9.30 12.32
CA GLN A 8 -14.89 8.79 13.46
C GLN A 8 -14.67 7.28 13.60
N ASP A 9 -15.07 6.66 14.68
CA ASP A 9 -14.80 5.24 14.96
C ASP A 9 -15.28 4.28 13.86
N ASN A 10 -16.44 4.54 13.25
CA ASN A 10 -17.05 3.66 12.26
C ASN A 10 -17.29 4.33 10.89
N GLY A 11 -16.60 5.43 10.61
CA GLY A 11 -16.79 6.17 9.37
C GLY A 11 -16.13 7.53 9.43
N TRP A 12 -16.60 8.44 8.59
CA TRP A 12 -16.13 9.81 8.59
C TRP A 12 -17.20 10.79 8.16
N ARG A 13 -16.97 12.04 8.47
CA ARG A 13 -17.83 13.17 8.20
C ARG A 13 -17.13 14.11 7.23
N PHE A 14 -17.85 14.64 6.26
CA PHE A 14 -17.38 15.68 5.35
C PHE A 14 -18.34 16.86 5.38
N SER A 15 -17.82 18.09 5.39
CA SER A 15 -18.60 19.33 5.37
C SER A 15 -18.03 20.37 4.43
N ASP A 16 -18.89 21.04 3.68
CA ASP A 16 -18.55 22.17 2.82
C ASP A 16 -19.73 23.16 2.75
N ALA A 17 -19.68 24.12 1.81
CA ALA A 17 -20.73 25.10 1.61
C ALA A 17 -22.08 24.48 1.15
N GLN A 18 -22.08 23.26 0.62
CA GLN A 18 -23.29 22.55 0.16
C GLN A 18 -23.94 21.72 1.29
N GLY A 19 -23.30 21.65 2.45
CA GLY A 19 -23.82 20.94 3.61
C GLY A 19 -22.90 19.82 4.10
N VAL A 20 -23.45 18.97 4.98
CA VAL A 20 -22.72 17.93 5.68
C VAL A 20 -23.13 16.56 5.17
N LEU A 21 -22.15 15.68 4.99
CA LEU A 21 -22.33 14.25 4.77
C LEU A 21 -21.82 13.51 6.01
N GLU A 22 -22.72 12.81 6.67
CA GLU A 22 -22.43 12.07 7.91
C GLU A 22 -22.25 10.58 7.63
N ASN A 23 -21.49 9.92 8.50
CA ASN A 23 -21.32 8.46 8.47
C ASN A 23 -20.90 7.91 7.09
N LEU A 24 -19.98 8.60 6.40
CA LEU A 24 -19.42 8.10 5.17
C LEU A 24 -18.59 6.84 5.47
N PRO A 25 -18.60 5.82 4.57
CA PRO A 25 -17.83 4.60 4.78
C PRO A 25 -16.32 4.93 4.75
N LEU A 26 -15.53 4.23 5.56
CA LEU A 26 -14.09 4.39 5.54
C LEU A 26 -13.53 3.94 4.18
N PRO A 27 -12.71 4.79 3.53
CA PRO A 27 -12.15 4.45 2.22
C PRO A 27 -11.00 3.44 2.36
N GLN A 28 -10.76 2.69 1.31
CA GLN A 28 -9.56 1.85 1.20
C GLN A 28 -8.34 2.66 0.72
N VAL A 29 -8.56 3.80 0.09
CA VAL A 29 -7.51 4.78 -0.26
C VAL A 29 -7.19 5.67 0.95
N PRO A 30 -6.05 6.40 0.94
CA PRO A 30 -5.74 7.34 2.01
C PRO A 30 -6.88 8.34 2.24
N GLN A 31 -7.27 8.52 3.49
CA GLN A 31 -8.39 9.39 3.90
C GLN A 31 -8.32 10.81 3.33
N PRO A 32 -7.15 11.50 3.34
CA PRO A 32 -7.03 12.82 2.72
C PRO A 32 -7.33 12.82 1.22
N ASN A 33 -7.00 11.73 0.52
CA ASN A 33 -7.26 11.58 -0.92
C ASN A 33 -8.75 11.44 -1.19
N ALA A 34 -9.46 10.64 -0.39
CA ALA A 34 -10.90 10.48 -0.49
C ALA A 34 -11.62 11.82 -0.20
N ALA A 35 -11.18 12.55 0.82
CA ALA A 35 -11.74 13.85 1.16
C ALA A 35 -11.51 14.90 0.05
N THR A 36 -10.32 14.95 -0.52
CA THR A 36 -9.99 15.84 -1.64
C THR A 36 -10.81 15.49 -2.89
N ALA A 37 -10.94 14.21 -3.21
CA ALA A 37 -11.74 13.75 -4.35
C ALA A 37 -13.22 14.12 -4.17
N LEU A 38 -13.77 13.96 -2.97
CA LEU A 38 -15.15 14.35 -2.65
C LEU A 38 -15.33 15.88 -2.75
N ALA A 39 -14.39 16.67 -2.24
CA ALA A 39 -14.41 18.12 -2.37
C ALA A 39 -14.40 18.56 -3.84
N ALA A 40 -13.55 17.97 -4.67
CA ALA A 40 -13.48 18.23 -6.11
C ALA A 40 -14.78 17.85 -6.81
N LEU A 41 -15.36 16.70 -6.50
CA LEU A 41 -16.63 16.24 -7.06
C LEU A 41 -17.76 17.22 -6.73
N ARG A 42 -17.89 17.65 -5.50
CA ARG A 42 -18.92 18.63 -5.10
C ARG A 42 -18.71 20.00 -5.74
N ALA A 43 -17.45 20.42 -5.84
CA ALA A 43 -17.10 21.69 -6.53
C ALA A 43 -17.33 21.65 -8.04
N SER A 44 -17.37 20.48 -8.66
CA SER A 44 -17.60 20.32 -10.11
C SER A 44 -19.02 20.67 -10.57
N GLY A 45 -19.97 20.71 -9.63
CA GLY A 45 -21.39 20.95 -9.94
C GLY A 45 -22.11 19.76 -10.58
N LEU A 46 -21.46 18.60 -10.67
CA LEU A 46 -22.11 17.37 -11.15
C LEU A 46 -23.15 16.89 -10.14
N ALA A 47 -24.33 16.53 -10.65
CA ALA A 47 -25.41 15.97 -9.85
C ALA A 47 -25.10 14.50 -9.53
N VAL A 48 -24.55 14.24 -8.35
CA VAL A 48 -24.23 12.89 -7.86
C VAL A 48 -25.02 12.64 -6.61
N SER A 49 -25.73 11.51 -6.55
CA SER A 49 -26.50 11.14 -5.36
C SER A 49 -25.59 10.79 -4.18
N GLU A 50 -26.07 10.98 -2.96
CA GLU A 50 -25.34 10.59 -1.77
C GLU A 50 -25.00 9.08 -1.76
N GLN A 51 -25.92 8.23 -2.25
CA GLN A 51 -25.66 6.79 -2.36
C GLN A 51 -24.51 6.50 -3.32
N ALA A 52 -24.45 7.17 -4.48
CA ALA A 52 -23.35 7.01 -5.42
C ALA A 52 -22.00 7.48 -4.84
N ILE A 53 -22.01 8.53 -4.03
CA ILE A 53 -20.82 8.98 -3.28
C ILE A 53 -20.37 7.90 -2.30
N ARG A 54 -21.28 7.32 -1.52
CA ARG A 54 -20.98 6.25 -0.55
C ARG A 54 -20.41 5.01 -1.24
N ASP A 55 -21.06 4.57 -2.31
CA ASP A 55 -20.61 3.41 -3.10
C ASP A 55 -19.25 3.66 -3.73
N GLY A 56 -19.02 4.86 -4.26
CA GLY A 56 -17.74 5.26 -4.83
C GLY A 56 -16.61 5.25 -3.80
N ILE A 57 -16.83 5.78 -2.61
CA ILE A 57 -15.84 5.78 -1.52
C ILE A 57 -15.53 4.35 -1.07
N GLN A 58 -16.56 3.53 -0.87
CA GLN A 58 -16.41 2.15 -0.38
C GLN A 58 -15.70 1.25 -1.39
N ASN A 59 -15.93 1.44 -2.68
CA ASN A 59 -15.43 0.60 -3.76
C ASN A 59 -14.21 1.18 -4.48
N ALA A 60 -13.73 2.37 -4.10
CA ALA A 60 -12.55 2.98 -4.69
C ALA A 60 -11.31 2.15 -4.35
N LEU A 61 -10.76 1.49 -5.34
CA LEU A 61 -9.52 0.74 -5.27
C LEU A 61 -8.50 1.35 -6.21
N LEU A 62 -7.30 1.58 -5.71
CA LEU A 62 -6.16 1.99 -6.52
C LEU A 62 -5.17 0.82 -6.56
N PRO A 63 -4.85 0.27 -7.75
CA PRO A 63 -3.84 -0.77 -7.87
C PRO A 63 -2.53 -0.35 -7.19
N GLY A 64 -1.96 -1.23 -6.37
CA GLY A 64 -0.74 -0.95 -5.63
C GLY A 64 -0.88 0.06 -4.48
N ARG A 65 -2.09 0.34 -4.00
CA ARG A 65 -2.34 1.17 -2.81
C ARG A 65 -3.05 0.35 -1.74
N PHE A 66 -2.27 -0.22 -0.82
CA PHE A 66 -2.74 -1.17 0.19
C PHE A 66 -3.70 -2.22 -0.39
N GLN A 67 -3.32 -2.73 -1.54
CA GLN A 67 -4.12 -3.69 -2.29
C GLN A 67 -3.96 -5.08 -1.68
N ILE A 68 -5.01 -5.60 -1.08
CA ILE A 68 -5.03 -6.98 -0.56
C ILE A 68 -5.41 -7.91 -1.70
N VAL A 69 -4.47 -8.77 -2.10
CA VAL A 69 -4.62 -9.69 -3.25
C VAL A 69 -5.03 -11.08 -2.79
N SER A 70 -4.56 -11.51 -1.62
CA SER A 70 -4.97 -12.77 -0.98
C SER A 70 -5.04 -12.59 0.53
N GLU A 71 -5.77 -13.50 1.20
CA GLU A 71 -6.01 -13.41 2.64
C GLU A 71 -5.25 -14.47 3.45
N SER A 72 -4.76 -15.54 2.82
CA SER A 72 -4.10 -16.63 3.54
C SER A 72 -3.01 -17.32 2.67
N PRO A 73 -1.74 -16.95 2.80
CA PRO A 73 -1.24 -15.80 3.55
C PRO A 73 -1.78 -14.51 2.95
N ARG A 74 -1.91 -13.46 3.77
CA ARG A 74 -2.31 -12.16 3.28
C ARG A 74 -1.20 -11.57 2.41
N LEU A 75 -1.53 -11.21 1.16
CA LEU A 75 -0.61 -10.52 0.26
C LEU A 75 -1.09 -9.10 0.05
N ILE A 76 -0.25 -8.13 0.41
CA ILE A 76 -0.52 -6.70 0.27
C ILE A 76 0.50 -6.10 -0.70
N LEU A 77 0.00 -5.36 -1.69
CA LEU A 77 0.80 -4.59 -2.63
C LEU A 77 0.64 -3.11 -2.33
N ASP A 78 1.75 -2.40 -2.09
CA ASP A 78 1.74 -0.95 -1.85
C ASP A 78 2.96 -0.27 -2.48
N VAL A 79 2.73 0.80 -3.24
CA VAL A 79 3.79 1.55 -3.95
C VAL A 79 4.49 2.59 -3.08
N ALA A 80 4.33 2.56 -1.76
CA ALA A 80 5.03 3.47 -0.85
C ALA A 80 6.55 3.46 -1.11
N HIS A 81 7.12 4.65 -1.31
CA HIS A 81 8.52 4.82 -1.72
C HIS A 81 9.19 6.06 -1.10
N ASN A 82 8.56 6.65 -0.09
CA ASN A 82 9.10 7.76 0.69
C ASN A 82 8.67 7.62 2.16
N PRO A 83 9.31 8.34 3.11
CA PRO A 83 9.01 8.21 4.53
C PRO A 83 7.56 8.48 4.90
N HIS A 84 6.93 9.48 4.28
CA HIS A 84 5.53 9.82 4.57
C HIS A 84 4.58 8.67 4.19
N ALA A 85 4.71 8.14 2.98
CA ALA A 85 3.89 7.01 2.52
C ALA A 85 4.18 5.74 3.33
N ALA A 86 5.45 5.49 3.69
CA ALA A 86 5.84 4.35 4.51
C ALA A 86 5.27 4.43 5.94
N ALA A 87 5.25 5.61 6.55
CA ALA A 87 4.62 5.82 7.86
C ALA A 87 3.11 5.56 7.81
N TYR A 88 2.44 6.01 6.76
CA TYR A 88 1.02 5.72 6.54
C TYR A 88 0.76 4.22 6.35
N LEU A 89 1.57 3.55 5.53
CA LEU A 89 1.51 2.10 5.32
C LEU A 89 1.71 1.34 6.64
N ALA A 90 2.72 1.72 7.43
CA ALA A 90 2.98 1.12 8.75
C ALA A 90 1.78 1.29 9.69
N GLY A 91 1.14 2.47 9.69
CA GLY A 91 -0.09 2.73 10.45
C GLY A 91 -1.24 1.82 10.04
N ARG A 92 -1.43 1.61 8.72
CA ARG A 92 -2.43 0.69 8.17
C ARG A 92 -2.17 -0.76 8.61
N LEU A 93 -0.91 -1.22 8.53
CA LEU A 93 -0.53 -2.56 8.97
C LEU A 93 -0.80 -2.77 10.47
N LYS A 94 -0.51 -1.76 11.31
CA LYS A 94 -0.80 -1.81 12.75
C LYS A 94 -2.29 -1.90 13.07
N SER A 95 -3.15 -1.33 12.23
CA SER A 95 -4.61 -1.37 12.41
C SER A 95 -5.24 -2.71 12.03
N LEU A 96 -4.53 -3.55 11.28
CA LEU A 96 -5.00 -4.90 10.98
C LEU A 96 -4.86 -5.82 12.19
N PRO A 97 -5.76 -6.81 12.35
CA PRO A 97 -5.55 -7.86 13.34
C PRO A 97 -4.20 -8.53 13.13
N LYS A 98 -3.34 -8.49 14.13
CA LYS A 98 -2.03 -9.14 14.07
C LYS A 98 -2.21 -10.62 14.36
N THR A 99 -2.10 -11.45 13.34
CA THR A 99 -2.25 -12.90 13.43
C THR A 99 -0.93 -13.65 13.28
N GLY A 100 0.01 -13.11 12.49
CA GLY A 100 1.31 -13.72 12.21
C GLY A 100 2.41 -12.68 12.01
N ARG A 101 3.47 -13.09 11.29
CA ARG A 101 4.60 -12.23 10.93
C ARG A 101 4.28 -11.38 9.71
N VAL A 102 5.00 -10.27 9.56
CA VAL A 102 5.03 -9.46 8.34
C VAL A 102 6.37 -9.68 7.63
N LEU A 103 6.30 -10.26 6.43
CA LEU A 103 7.43 -10.51 5.55
C LEU A 103 7.40 -9.47 4.44
N ALA A 104 8.36 -8.55 4.40
CA ALA A 104 8.39 -7.45 3.43
C ALA A 104 9.37 -7.72 2.30
N VAL A 105 8.86 -7.75 1.08
CA VAL A 105 9.63 -7.73 -0.16
C VAL A 105 9.81 -6.27 -0.58
N ILE A 106 11.06 -5.82 -0.62
CA ILE A 106 11.40 -4.42 -0.83
C ILE A 106 12.36 -4.24 -2.02
N GLY A 107 12.01 -3.33 -2.91
CA GLY A 107 12.86 -2.82 -3.98
C GLY A 107 12.60 -1.33 -4.13
N MET A 108 13.66 -0.51 -4.24
CA MET A 108 13.55 0.94 -4.26
C MET A 108 14.41 1.56 -5.35
N LEU A 109 14.09 2.79 -5.72
CA LEU A 109 14.97 3.63 -6.54
C LEU A 109 16.02 4.28 -5.64
N HIS A 110 17.27 4.39 -6.14
CA HIS A 110 18.40 4.92 -5.37
C HIS A 110 18.29 6.43 -5.05
N ASP A 111 17.48 7.17 -5.82
CA ASP A 111 17.26 8.61 -5.65
C ASP A 111 16.18 8.94 -4.59
N LYS A 112 15.66 7.93 -3.91
CA LYS A 112 14.69 8.08 -2.82
C LYS A 112 15.40 8.07 -1.46
N ASP A 113 14.72 8.60 -0.45
CA ASP A 113 15.17 8.48 0.95
C ASP A 113 14.93 7.04 1.45
N ILE A 114 15.88 6.16 1.11
CA ILE A 114 15.82 4.73 1.46
C ILE A 114 15.80 4.56 2.98
N GLY A 115 16.75 5.17 3.68
CA GLY A 115 16.90 5.03 5.13
C GLY A 115 15.67 5.50 5.88
N GLY A 116 15.15 6.69 5.58
CA GLY A 116 13.95 7.23 6.19
C GLY A 116 12.70 6.39 5.91
N THR A 117 12.57 5.87 4.68
CA THR A 117 11.46 5.00 4.28
C THR A 117 11.46 3.69 5.05
N LEU A 118 12.61 3.01 5.11
CA LEU A 118 12.74 1.73 5.81
C LEU A 118 12.56 1.88 7.32
N ALA A 119 13.12 2.94 7.92
CA ALA A 119 12.98 3.23 9.35
C ALA A 119 11.51 3.35 9.79
N CYS A 120 10.65 3.95 8.97
CA CYS A 120 9.21 4.06 9.27
C CYS A 120 8.51 2.69 9.36
N MET A 121 9.07 1.64 8.77
CA MET A 121 8.47 0.31 8.68
C MET A 121 9.10 -0.73 9.61
N GLU A 122 10.25 -0.45 10.20
CA GLU A 122 10.98 -1.41 11.04
C GLU A 122 10.14 -1.98 12.20
N SER A 123 9.25 -1.16 12.78
CA SER A 123 8.41 -1.58 13.91
C SER A 123 7.28 -2.54 13.53
N VAL A 124 7.00 -2.71 12.25
CA VAL A 124 5.89 -3.54 11.74
C VAL A 124 6.35 -4.70 10.88
N VAL A 125 7.60 -4.70 10.41
CA VAL A 125 8.18 -5.75 9.56
C VAL A 125 9.04 -6.68 10.39
N ASP A 126 8.77 -7.98 10.31
CA ASP A 126 9.53 -9.02 11.03
C ASP A 126 10.69 -9.57 10.20
N SER A 127 10.53 -9.68 8.88
CA SER A 127 11.57 -10.20 7.97
C SER A 127 11.62 -9.41 6.68
N TRP A 128 12.85 -9.14 6.19
CA TRP A 128 13.10 -8.36 4.99
C TRP A 128 13.65 -9.23 3.86
N TYR A 129 13.07 -9.09 2.68
CA TYR A 129 13.47 -9.75 1.43
C TYR A 129 13.86 -8.64 0.45
N CYS A 130 15.16 -8.35 0.37
CA CYS A 130 15.69 -7.22 -0.39
C CYS A 130 15.98 -7.62 -1.83
N ALA A 131 15.47 -6.86 -2.77
CA ALA A 131 15.66 -7.08 -4.20
C ALA A 131 16.18 -5.83 -4.91
N PRO A 132 17.02 -5.97 -5.94
CA PRO A 132 17.42 -4.87 -6.79
C PRO A 132 16.27 -4.47 -7.73
N LEU A 133 16.26 -3.22 -8.16
CA LEU A 133 15.48 -2.77 -9.30
C LEU A 133 16.42 -2.56 -10.50
N GLU A 134 15.99 -3.01 -11.66
CA GLU A 134 16.73 -2.83 -12.89
C GLU A 134 16.69 -1.38 -13.38
N GLY A 135 17.68 -1.02 -14.20
CA GLY A 135 17.80 0.30 -14.80
C GLY A 135 18.66 1.27 -14.00
N PRO A 136 18.93 2.45 -14.57
CA PRO A 136 19.91 3.39 -14.03
C PRO A 136 19.49 4.04 -12.69
N ARG A 137 18.22 3.98 -12.35
CA ARG A 137 17.69 4.52 -11.10
C ARG A 137 17.45 3.47 -10.02
N GLY A 138 17.58 2.19 -10.34
CA GLY A 138 17.38 1.10 -9.39
C GLY A 138 18.44 1.08 -8.29
N ALA A 139 18.02 0.96 -7.03
CA ALA A 139 18.93 0.62 -5.94
C ALA A 139 19.27 -0.87 -5.98
N THR A 140 20.48 -1.23 -5.57
CA THR A 140 20.86 -2.62 -5.36
C THR A 140 20.27 -3.18 -4.07
N ALA A 141 20.15 -4.49 -3.95
CA ALA A 141 19.69 -5.11 -2.72
C ALA A 141 20.68 -4.84 -1.55
N GLU A 142 21.97 -4.74 -1.84
CA GLU A 142 23.02 -4.42 -0.87
C GLU A 142 22.83 -3.00 -0.30
N GLN A 143 22.45 -2.02 -1.12
CA GLN A 143 22.13 -0.66 -0.66
C GLN A 143 20.94 -0.64 0.33
N LEU A 144 19.94 -1.49 0.12
CA LEU A 144 18.83 -1.64 1.06
C LEU A 144 19.31 -2.27 2.38
N MET A 145 20.14 -3.30 2.28
CA MET A 145 20.69 -4.00 3.44
C MET A 145 21.59 -3.12 4.31
N GLU A 146 22.34 -2.18 3.73
CA GLU A 146 23.15 -1.22 4.47
C GLU A 146 22.30 -0.39 5.47
N HIS A 147 21.07 -0.06 5.10
CA HIS A 147 20.16 0.68 5.97
C HIS A 147 19.46 -0.23 6.99
N LEU A 148 19.12 -1.46 6.61
CA LEU A 148 18.37 -2.38 7.46
C LEU A 148 19.24 -3.12 8.49
N GLY A 149 20.47 -3.43 8.14
CA GLY A 149 21.37 -4.24 8.97
C GLY A 149 20.94 -5.69 9.17
N LYS A 150 19.78 -6.09 8.64
CA LYS A 150 19.20 -7.44 8.71
C LYS A 150 18.32 -7.72 7.53
N GLY A 151 18.22 -8.97 7.10
CA GLY A 151 17.37 -9.39 5.98
C GLY A 151 18.10 -10.34 5.04
N GLU A 152 17.49 -10.66 3.93
CA GLU A 152 18.05 -11.52 2.90
C GLU A 152 18.08 -10.79 1.55
N ILE A 153 19.10 -11.10 0.74
CA ILE A 153 19.31 -10.52 -0.59
C ILE A 153 18.88 -11.53 -1.64
N TYR A 154 18.12 -11.05 -2.62
CA TYR A 154 17.66 -11.82 -3.77
C TYR A 154 18.08 -11.16 -5.07
N SER A 155 18.12 -11.94 -6.16
CA SER A 155 18.55 -11.46 -7.47
C SER A 155 17.49 -10.63 -8.22
N SER A 156 16.23 -10.73 -7.79
CA SER A 156 15.11 -9.99 -8.39
C SER A 156 13.94 -9.87 -7.43
N VAL A 157 13.04 -8.91 -7.70
CA VAL A 157 11.78 -8.76 -6.96
C VAL A 157 10.96 -10.06 -6.99
N VAL A 158 10.88 -10.71 -8.14
CA VAL A 158 10.10 -11.94 -8.30
C VAL A 158 10.68 -13.08 -7.46
N SER A 159 12.01 -13.22 -7.43
CA SER A 159 12.65 -14.26 -6.59
C SER A 159 12.46 -13.99 -5.11
N ALA A 160 12.58 -12.74 -4.67
CA ALA A 160 12.30 -12.32 -3.29
C ALA A 160 10.84 -12.59 -2.89
N TRP A 161 9.89 -12.22 -3.75
CA TRP A 161 8.48 -12.47 -3.51
C TRP A 161 8.14 -13.97 -3.43
N ARG A 162 8.67 -14.78 -4.34
CA ARG A 162 8.47 -16.23 -4.31
C ARG A 162 9.04 -16.86 -3.04
N ALA A 163 10.20 -16.41 -2.59
CA ALA A 163 10.81 -16.88 -1.34
C ALA A 163 9.94 -16.48 -0.12
N ALA A 164 9.48 -15.23 -0.07
CA ALA A 164 8.59 -14.77 1.00
C ALA A 164 7.27 -15.56 1.04
N MET A 165 6.65 -15.80 -0.13
CA MET A 165 5.42 -16.59 -0.22
C MET A 165 5.62 -18.05 0.16
N ALA A 166 6.78 -18.64 -0.16
CA ALA A 166 7.11 -20.02 0.21
C ALA A 166 7.35 -20.18 1.72
N GLU A 167 7.90 -19.16 2.37
CA GLU A 167 8.17 -19.16 3.81
C GLU A 167 6.93 -18.78 4.63
N ALA A 168 6.03 -17.97 4.06
CA ALA A 168 4.86 -17.45 4.75
C ALA A 168 3.90 -18.57 5.16
N LYS A 169 3.45 -18.52 6.41
CA LYS A 169 2.37 -19.38 6.93
C LYS A 169 1.01 -18.73 6.63
N PRO A 170 -0.10 -19.48 6.70
CA PRO A 170 -1.44 -18.96 6.42
C PRO A 170 -1.81 -17.68 7.21
N GLU A 171 -1.30 -17.55 8.44
CA GLU A 171 -1.52 -16.40 9.32
C GLU A 171 -0.60 -15.21 9.06
N ASP A 172 0.43 -15.38 8.24
CA ASP A 172 1.42 -14.33 7.95
C ASP A 172 0.89 -13.34 6.89
N THR A 173 1.54 -12.17 6.85
CA THR A 173 1.33 -11.16 5.83
C THR A 173 2.60 -11.01 5.01
N VAL A 174 2.50 -11.15 3.70
CA VAL A 174 3.56 -10.78 2.74
C VAL A 174 3.23 -9.39 2.21
N LEU A 175 4.15 -8.46 2.39
CA LEU A 175 4.04 -7.09 1.91
C LEU A 175 5.04 -6.88 0.77
N VAL A 176 4.57 -6.38 -0.37
CA VAL A 176 5.43 -5.97 -1.50
C VAL A 176 5.37 -4.46 -1.61
N CYS A 177 6.51 -3.78 -1.47
CA CYS A 177 6.54 -2.31 -1.48
C CYS A 177 7.90 -1.72 -1.90
N GLY A 178 7.96 -0.39 -1.93
CA GLY A 178 9.16 0.41 -2.16
C GLY A 178 9.22 1.15 -3.48
N SER A 179 8.45 0.73 -4.49
CA SER A 179 8.37 1.38 -5.80
C SER A 179 7.15 0.88 -6.59
N PHE A 180 6.68 1.67 -7.55
CA PHE A 180 5.76 1.21 -8.58
C PHE A 180 6.34 0.03 -9.37
N HIS A 181 7.65 0.03 -9.67
CA HIS A 181 8.33 -1.05 -10.37
C HIS A 181 8.29 -2.37 -9.58
N THR A 182 8.49 -2.31 -8.27
CA THR A 182 8.45 -3.47 -7.39
C THR A 182 7.09 -4.14 -7.40
N VAL A 183 6.05 -3.36 -7.27
CA VAL A 183 4.66 -3.85 -7.31
C VAL A 183 4.29 -4.37 -8.71
N ALA A 184 4.67 -3.64 -9.76
CA ALA A 184 4.38 -4.03 -11.14
C ALA A 184 4.98 -5.40 -11.50
N HIS A 185 6.23 -5.67 -11.15
CA HIS A 185 6.88 -6.96 -11.42
C HIS A 185 6.12 -8.14 -10.80
N VAL A 186 5.60 -7.97 -9.58
CA VAL A 186 4.81 -9.02 -8.93
C VAL A 186 3.45 -9.18 -9.61
N MET A 187 2.78 -8.07 -9.93
CA MET A 187 1.48 -8.10 -10.62
C MET A 187 1.56 -8.78 -11.99
N GLU A 188 2.59 -8.48 -12.79
CA GLU A 188 2.83 -9.10 -14.10
C GLU A 188 2.96 -10.62 -14.01
N VAL A 189 3.69 -11.12 -13.02
CA VAL A 189 3.86 -12.55 -12.81
C VAL A 189 2.56 -13.21 -12.34
N MET A 190 1.79 -12.53 -11.49
CA MET A 190 0.49 -13.04 -11.04
C MET A 190 -0.51 -13.13 -12.20
N ASP A 191 -0.55 -12.12 -13.06
CA ASP A 191 -1.46 -12.09 -14.22
C ASP A 191 -1.06 -13.16 -15.27
N ALA A 192 0.24 -13.35 -15.52
CA ALA A 192 0.73 -14.41 -16.39
C ALA A 192 0.36 -15.82 -15.87
N GLY A 193 0.34 -16.01 -14.54
CA GLY A 193 -0.09 -17.25 -13.91
C GLY A 193 -1.60 -17.54 -14.06
N ARG A 194 -2.42 -16.50 -14.19
CA ARG A 194 -3.87 -16.64 -14.40
C ARG A 194 -4.24 -16.99 -15.84
N THR A 195 -3.48 -16.47 -16.81
CA THR A 195 -3.72 -16.73 -18.25
C THR A 195 -3.14 -18.04 -18.75
N GLY A 196 -2.24 -18.69 -18.01
CA GLY A 196 -1.63 -19.98 -18.34
C GLY A 196 -2.35 -21.21 -17.77
N GLY A 197 -3.51 -21.05 -17.17
CA GLY A 197 -4.31 -22.10 -16.52
C GLY A 197 -5.60 -22.49 -17.26
N GLU A 198 -5.71 -22.19 -18.58
CA GLU A 198 -6.79 -22.71 -19.45
C GLU A 198 -6.32 -23.89 -20.27
#